data_dfffd1eb9b59c1d94ed1201086dc7145
#
_entry.id   dfffd1eb9b59c1d94ed1201086dc7145
#
_cell.length_a   1.000
_cell.length_b   1.000
_cell.length_c   1.000
_cell.angle_alpha   90.00
_cell.angle_beta   90.00
_cell.angle_gamma   90.00
#
_symmetry.space_group_name_H-M   'P 1'
#
loop_
_entity.id
_entity.type
_entity.pdbx_description
1 polymer ?
#
loop_
_entity_poly.entity_id
_entity_poly.type
_entity_poly.pdbx_seq_one_letter_code
_entity_poly.pdbx_strand_id
1 'polypeptide(L)'
;MTKAKFDAKRVMNGTWGELWIDGILAAEVYKVQAKESYSRENVPICGSLTDGKKLTKIERTGSIGMHHVNTRMAGLIANRIRAGEDPAYTLISKIDDPDALGAERIAFAGVRFDDLTLADWEAGVLGKIEAPFSFDDYEILDSVR
;
A
#
# COMPACT_ATOMS: atom_id res chain seq x y z
N MET A 1 11.45 5.62 -37.29
CA MET A 1 11.27 4.88 -36.01
C MET A 1 10.08 5.45 -35.28
N THR A 2 9.15 4.60 -34.87
CA THR A 2 7.94 5.01 -34.18
C THR A 2 8.17 4.92 -32.70
N LYS A 3 7.96 6.01 -31.96
CA LYS A 3 7.97 5.99 -30.49
C LYS A 3 6.62 5.50 -29.97
N ALA A 4 6.65 4.64 -28.98
CA ALA A 4 5.44 4.29 -28.23
C ALA A 4 4.88 5.53 -27.56
N LYS A 5 3.59 5.75 -27.70
CA LYS A 5 2.90 6.90 -27.11
C LYS A 5 1.69 6.41 -26.31
N PHE A 6 1.36 7.16 -25.29
CA PHE A 6 0.11 6.97 -24.55
C PHE A 6 -0.64 8.29 -24.51
N ASP A 7 -1.95 8.21 -24.29
CA ASP A 7 -2.79 9.37 -24.10
C ASP A 7 -2.70 9.80 -22.62
N ALA A 8 -2.28 11.03 -22.39
CA ALA A 8 -2.06 11.53 -21.04
C ALA A 8 -3.32 11.45 -20.16
N LYS A 9 -4.52 11.58 -20.74
CA LYS A 9 -5.76 11.48 -19.98
C LYS A 9 -6.04 10.07 -19.45
N ARG A 10 -5.35 9.04 -19.96
CA ARG A 10 -5.47 7.66 -19.48
C ARG A 10 -4.65 7.38 -18.24
N VAL A 11 -3.81 8.32 -17.82
CA VAL A 11 -3.08 8.19 -16.56
C VAL A 11 -4.08 8.27 -15.40
N MET A 12 -4.04 7.28 -14.52
CA MET A 12 -4.96 7.21 -13.38
C MET A 12 -4.72 8.36 -12.42
N ASN A 13 -5.80 9.07 -12.08
CA ASN A 13 -5.76 10.14 -11.09
C ASN A 13 -6.18 9.60 -9.72
N GLY A 14 -5.31 9.77 -8.72
CA GLY A 14 -5.55 9.30 -7.36
C GLY A 14 -6.79 9.89 -6.68
N THR A 15 -7.35 10.97 -7.23
CA THR A 15 -8.63 11.52 -6.75
C THR A 15 -9.77 10.49 -6.78
N TRP A 16 -9.68 9.53 -7.68
CA TRP A 16 -10.67 8.45 -7.84
C TRP A 16 -10.29 7.17 -7.07
N GLY A 17 -9.33 7.29 -6.16
CA GLY A 17 -8.90 6.19 -5.32
C GLY A 17 -9.80 5.99 -4.11
N GLU A 18 -9.98 4.74 -3.70
CA GLU A 18 -10.69 4.34 -2.50
C GLU A 18 -9.91 3.27 -1.77
N LEU A 19 -9.95 3.31 -0.43
CA LEU A 19 -9.37 2.28 0.41
C LEU A 19 -10.42 1.72 1.35
N TRP A 20 -10.51 0.40 1.42
CA TRP A 20 -11.39 -0.33 2.31
C TRP A 20 -10.54 -1.09 3.33
N ILE A 21 -10.85 -0.93 4.61
CA ILE A 21 -10.21 -1.65 5.72
C ILE A 21 -11.24 -2.60 6.31
N ASP A 22 -11.01 -3.91 6.21
CA ASP A 22 -11.93 -4.96 6.67
C ASP A 22 -13.37 -4.74 6.18
N GLY A 23 -13.53 -4.31 4.92
CA GLY A 23 -14.83 -4.08 4.31
C GLY A 23 -15.47 -2.74 4.64
N ILE A 24 -14.79 -1.87 5.37
CA ILE A 24 -15.27 -0.54 5.73
C ILE A 24 -14.49 0.50 4.94
N LEU A 25 -15.19 1.38 4.22
CA LEU A 25 -14.57 2.46 3.45
C LEU A 25 -13.90 3.46 4.39
N ALA A 26 -12.61 3.68 4.19
CA ALA A 26 -11.84 4.69 4.90
C ALA A 26 -11.84 5.99 4.08
N ALA A 27 -12.88 6.80 4.25
CA ALA A 27 -13.10 8.00 3.43
C ALA A 27 -12.04 9.09 3.66
N GLU A 28 -11.38 9.10 4.82
CA GLU A 28 -10.36 10.07 5.19
C GLU A 28 -9.00 9.79 4.54
N VAL A 29 -8.82 8.65 3.92
CA VAL A 29 -7.55 8.27 3.25
C VAL A 29 -7.39 9.09 1.97
N TYR A 30 -6.23 9.72 1.83
CA TYR A 30 -5.89 10.47 0.61
C TYR A 30 -4.70 9.88 -0.15
N LYS A 31 -4.00 8.92 0.45
CA LYS A 31 -2.77 8.35 -0.14
C LYS A 31 -2.61 6.91 0.32
N VAL A 32 -2.29 6.03 -0.62
CA VAL A 32 -1.94 4.62 -0.36
C VAL A 32 -0.74 4.26 -1.19
N GLN A 33 0.22 3.59 -0.58
CA GLN A 33 1.34 2.96 -1.28
C GLN A 33 1.53 1.56 -0.72
N ALA A 34 1.63 0.59 -1.60
CA ALA A 34 2.01 -0.78 -1.23
C ALA A 34 2.97 -1.30 -2.29
N LYS A 35 4.02 -1.96 -1.85
CA LYS A 35 5.05 -2.45 -2.74
C LYS A 35 5.65 -3.76 -2.25
N GLU A 36 6.17 -4.51 -3.19
CA GLU A 36 6.99 -5.68 -2.96
C GLU A 36 8.44 -5.33 -3.28
N SER A 37 9.36 -5.60 -2.36
CA SER A 37 10.79 -5.38 -2.57
C SER A 37 11.50 -6.72 -2.66
N TYR A 38 12.41 -6.83 -3.60
CA TYR A 38 13.13 -8.07 -3.88
C TYR A 38 14.60 -7.92 -3.53
N SER A 39 15.11 -8.84 -2.71
CA SER A 39 16.54 -8.93 -2.41
C SER A 39 17.16 -10.06 -3.22
N ARG A 40 18.32 -9.80 -3.81
CA ARG A 40 19.04 -10.77 -4.63
C ARG A 40 20.49 -10.86 -4.15
N GLU A 41 21.02 -12.05 -4.21
CA GLU A 41 22.43 -12.30 -3.93
C GLU A 41 23.17 -12.65 -5.21
N ASN A 42 24.44 -12.25 -5.25
CA ASN A 42 25.32 -12.61 -6.34
C ASN A 42 25.68 -14.09 -6.24
N VAL A 43 25.64 -14.78 -7.37
CA VAL A 43 26.04 -16.19 -7.47
C VAL A 43 27.24 -16.27 -8.42
N PRO A 44 28.42 -16.61 -7.91
CA PRO A 44 29.59 -16.84 -8.76
C PRO A 44 29.34 -18.03 -9.71
N ILE A 45 29.73 -17.87 -10.97
CA ILE A 45 29.54 -18.87 -11.99
C ILE A 45 30.92 -19.22 -12.58
N CYS A 46 31.27 -20.50 -12.56
CA CYS A 46 32.52 -20.97 -13.15
C CYS A 46 32.54 -20.68 -14.66
N GLY A 47 33.66 -20.17 -15.12
CA GLY A 47 33.84 -19.80 -16.53
C GLY A 47 33.26 -18.45 -16.96
N SER A 48 32.71 -17.70 -16.00
CA SER A 48 32.17 -16.37 -16.25
C SER A 48 32.82 -15.35 -15.31
N LEU A 49 33.11 -14.17 -15.84
CA LEU A 49 33.58 -13.03 -15.04
C LEU A 49 32.45 -12.25 -14.40
N THR A 50 31.20 -12.49 -14.84
CA THR A 50 30.03 -11.86 -14.28
C THR A 50 29.26 -12.83 -13.39
N ASP A 51 28.76 -12.33 -12.24
CA ASP A 51 27.95 -13.12 -11.35
C ASP A 51 26.51 -13.19 -11.81
N GLY A 52 25.85 -14.31 -11.55
CA GLY A 52 24.40 -14.39 -11.62
C GLY A 52 23.75 -13.75 -10.41
N LYS A 53 22.44 -13.59 -10.45
CA LYS A 53 21.63 -13.06 -9.36
C LYS A 53 20.57 -14.07 -8.95
N LYS A 54 20.43 -14.30 -7.65
CA LYS A 54 19.39 -15.19 -7.13
C LYS A 54 18.51 -14.43 -6.16
N LEU A 55 17.21 -14.54 -6.35
CA LEU A 55 16.22 -13.97 -5.43
C LEU A 55 16.27 -14.73 -4.10
N THR A 56 16.51 -14.00 -3.00
CA THR A 56 16.64 -14.59 -1.67
C THR A 56 15.55 -14.17 -0.70
N LYS A 57 14.94 -12.99 -0.92
CA LYS A 57 13.96 -12.45 0.02
C LYS A 57 12.97 -11.54 -0.69
N ILE A 58 11.72 -11.61 -0.26
CA ILE A 58 10.66 -10.71 -0.68
C ILE A 58 10.10 -10.02 0.56
N GLU A 59 10.08 -8.68 0.54
CA GLU A 59 9.46 -7.87 1.58
C GLU A 59 8.26 -7.14 1.01
N ARG A 60 7.15 -7.18 1.73
CA ARG A 60 5.90 -6.52 1.34
C ARG A 60 5.56 -5.47 2.37
N THR A 61 5.65 -4.22 1.96
CA THR A 61 5.45 -3.06 2.84
C THR A 61 4.59 -2.01 2.15
N GLY A 62 4.05 -1.11 2.94
CA GLY A 62 3.30 0.02 2.40
C GLY A 62 3.03 1.06 3.46
N SER A 63 2.31 2.09 3.07
CA SER A 63 1.86 3.12 3.99
C SER A 63 0.52 3.69 3.53
N ILE A 64 -0.26 4.15 4.50
CA ILE A 64 -1.51 4.85 4.28
C ILE A 64 -1.36 6.26 4.81
N GLY A 65 -1.72 7.26 4.00
CA GLY A 65 -1.84 8.64 4.46
C GLY A 65 -3.32 8.99 4.59
N MET A 66 -3.72 9.54 5.73
CA MET A 66 -5.10 9.94 5.96
C MET A 66 -5.19 11.27 6.68
N HIS A 67 -6.29 11.98 6.45
CA HIS A 67 -6.61 13.17 7.22
C HIS A 67 -7.03 12.77 8.62
N HIS A 68 -6.58 13.53 9.61
CA HIS A 68 -6.94 13.26 11.01
C HIS A 68 -8.35 13.78 11.30
N VAL A 69 -9.32 12.94 11.09
CA VAL A 69 -10.75 13.25 11.31
C VAL A 69 -11.28 12.57 12.57
N ASN A 70 -10.76 11.38 12.88
CA ASN A 70 -11.22 10.57 14.01
C ASN A 70 -10.09 9.72 14.56
N THR A 71 -10.39 8.89 15.56
CA THR A 71 -9.44 8.00 16.22
C THR A 71 -9.59 6.54 15.76
N ARG A 72 -10.09 6.31 14.56
CA ARG A 72 -10.35 4.95 14.04
C ARG A 72 -9.13 4.04 14.12
N MET A 73 -7.96 4.52 13.68
CA MET A 73 -6.75 3.70 13.69
C MET A 73 -6.33 3.31 15.10
N ALA A 74 -6.43 4.24 16.04
CA ALA A 74 -6.16 3.94 17.44
C ALA A 74 -7.14 2.88 17.98
N GLY A 75 -8.41 3.00 17.65
CA GLY A 75 -9.44 2.03 18.05
C GLY A 75 -9.23 0.65 17.44
N LEU A 76 -8.78 0.57 16.19
CA LEU A 76 -8.52 -0.71 15.51
C LEU A 76 -7.30 -1.44 16.08
N ILE A 77 -6.28 -0.70 16.48
CA ILE A 77 -4.96 -1.27 16.80
C ILE A 77 -4.69 -1.34 18.29
N ALA A 78 -4.88 -0.22 19.01
CA ALA A 78 -4.37 -0.08 20.38
C ALA A 78 -4.93 -1.11 21.35
N ASN A 79 -6.24 -1.35 21.33
CA ASN A 79 -6.87 -2.26 22.26
C ASN A 79 -6.43 -3.71 22.07
N ARG A 80 -6.24 -4.11 20.83
CA ARG A 80 -5.80 -5.47 20.49
C ARG A 80 -4.34 -5.72 20.86
N ILE A 81 -3.48 -4.75 20.57
CA ILE A 81 -2.07 -4.83 20.95
C ILE A 81 -1.93 -4.90 22.48
N ARG A 82 -2.68 -4.09 23.22
CA ARG A 82 -2.68 -4.12 24.69
C ARG A 82 -3.16 -5.44 25.27
N ALA A 83 -4.07 -6.12 24.55
CA ALA A 83 -4.54 -7.44 24.94
C ALA A 83 -3.56 -8.57 24.61
N GLY A 84 -2.40 -8.26 24.05
CA GLY A 84 -1.39 -9.24 23.67
C GLY A 84 -1.63 -9.89 22.30
N GLU A 85 -2.56 -9.34 21.51
CA GLU A 85 -2.86 -9.83 20.17
C GLU A 85 -1.99 -9.12 19.13
N ASP A 86 -1.76 -9.78 17.98
CA ASP A 86 -1.16 -9.20 16.81
C ASP A 86 -2.21 -9.16 15.70
N PRO A 87 -3.01 -8.07 15.61
CA PRO A 87 -4.14 -8.04 14.70
C PRO A 87 -3.70 -7.93 13.25
N ALA A 88 -4.33 -8.71 12.39
CA ALA A 88 -4.14 -8.65 10.94
C ALA A 88 -5.43 -8.17 10.28
N TYR A 89 -5.28 -7.33 9.27
CA TYR A 89 -6.39 -6.70 8.55
C TYR A 89 -6.33 -7.04 7.08
N THR A 90 -7.45 -6.85 6.39
CA THR A 90 -7.52 -6.93 4.93
C THR A 90 -7.76 -5.52 4.39
N LEU A 91 -6.90 -5.10 3.46
CA LEU A 91 -7.06 -3.84 2.76
C LEU A 91 -7.44 -4.09 1.32
N ILE A 92 -8.35 -3.30 0.79
CA ILE A 92 -8.67 -3.30 -0.64
C ILE A 92 -8.47 -1.88 -1.17
N SER A 93 -7.54 -1.74 -2.11
CA SER A 93 -7.28 -0.50 -2.81
C SER A 93 -7.96 -0.54 -4.17
N LYS A 94 -8.77 0.47 -4.45
CA LYS A 94 -9.48 0.61 -5.73
C LYS A 94 -9.19 1.98 -6.31
N ILE A 95 -8.91 2.02 -7.60
CA ILE A 95 -8.86 3.27 -8.35
C ILE A 95 -9.69 3.10 -9.62
N ASP A 96 -10.66 3.98 -9.80
CA ASP A 96 -11.65 3.91 -10.87
C ASP A 96 -11.84 5.29 -11.49
N ASP A 97 -10.80 5.74 -12.20
CA ASP A 97 -10.83 7.03 -12.91
C ASP A 97 -11.69 6.88 -14.17
N PRO A 98 -12.72 7.72 -14.37
CA PRO A 98 -13.58 7.66 -15.57
C PRO A 98 -12.81 7.82 -16.88
N ASP A 99 -11.68 8.51 -16.88
CA ASP A 99 -10.84 8.71 -18.06
C ASP A 99 -9.79 7.63 -18.26
N ALA A 100 -9.62 6.71 -17.31
CA ALA A 100 -8.68 5.60 -17.43
C ALA A 100 -9.26 4.48 -18.31
N LEU A 101 -8.39 3.52 -18.64
CA LEU A 101 -8.80 2.37 -19.45
C LEU A 101 -9.68 1.38 -18.70
N GLY A 102 -9.76 1.49 -17.37
CA GLY A 102 -10.57 0.63 -16.53
C GLY A 102 -10.28 0.86 -15.05
N ALA A 103 -10.95 0.10 -14.20
CA ALA A 103 -10.74 0.13 -12.76
C ALA A 103 -9.67 -0.87 -12.36
N GLU A 104 -8.85 -0.50 -11.38
CA GLU A 104 -7.86 -1.37 -10.76
C GLU A 104 -8.26 -1.62 -9.31
N ARG A 105 -8.24 -2.88 -8.89
CA ARG A 105 -8.57 -3.25 -7.53
C ARG A 105 -7.63 -4.34 -7.04
N ILE A 106 -6.97 -4.10 -5.91
CA ILE A 106 -6.01 -5.02 -5.33
C ILE A 106 -6.34 -5.23 -3.87
N ALA A 107 -6.41 -6.49 -3.45
CA ALA A 107 -6.61 -6.87 -2.06
C ALA A 107 -5.28 -7.24 -1.42
N PHE A 108 -5.04 -6.77 -0.20
CA PHE A 108 -3.86 -7.09 0.60
C PHE A 108 -4.32 -7.86 1.83
N ALA A 109 -3.74 -9.03 2.04
CA ALA A 109 -4.07 -9.91 3.15
C ALA A 109 -2.95 -9.94 4.20
N GLY A 110 -3.33 -10.18 5.45
CA GLY A 110 -2.37 -10.23 6.55
C GLY A 110 -1.69 -8.90 6.81
N VAL A 111 -2.43 -7.81 6.67
CA VAL A 111 -1.90 -6.46 6.90
C VAL A 111 -1.74 -6.22 8.38
N ARG A 112 -0.53 -5.83 8.78
CA ARG A 112 -0.20 -5.44 10.15
C ARG A 112 0.41 -4.05 10.12
N PHE A 113 -0.11 -3.17 10.96
CA PHE A 113 0.41 -1.81 11.06
C PHE A 113 1.66 -1.80 11.94
N ASP A 114 2.73 -1.20 11.44
CA ASP A 114 4.03 -1.20 12.13
C ASP A 114 4.11 -0.12 13.21
N ASP A 115 3.36 0.96 13.05
CA ASP A 115 3.34 2.09 13.96
C ASP A 115 1.91 2.54 14.22
N LEU A 116 1.70 3.16 15.39
CA LEU A 116 0.47 3.83 15.75
C LEU A 116 0.77 5.24 16.22
N THR A 117 0.31 6.24 15.46
CA THR A 117 0.41 7.63 15.87
C THR A 117 -0.67 7.94 16.92
N LEU A 118 -0.24 8.26 18.14
CA LEU A 118 -1.15 8.55 19.24
C LEU A 118 -1.55 10.02 19.28
N ALA A 119 -0.60 10.92 19.06
CA ALA A 119 -0.85 12.35 19.00
C ALA A 119 0.19 13.00 18.09
N ASP A 120 -0.27 13.79 17.14
CA ASP A 120 0.58 14.53 16.21
C ASP A 120 -0.21 15.73 15.67
N TRP A 121 -0.01 16.89 16.29
CA TRP A 121 -0.74 18.10 15.90
C TRP A 121 0.12 19.34 16.11
N GLU A 122 -0.17 20.35 15.30
CA GLU A 122 0.51 21.65 15.35
C GLU A 122 -0.50 22.75 15.03
N ALA A 123 -0.42 23.86 15.75
CA ALA A 123 -1.30 25.00 15.55
C ALA A 123 -1.15 25.56 14.12
N GLY A 124 -2.28 25.75 13.44
CA GLY A 124 -2.29 26.27 12.08
C GLY A 124 -2.02 25.24 10.98
N VAL A 125 -1.81 23.97 11.34
CA VAL A 125 -1.56 22.87 10.38
C VAL A 125 -2.69 21.87 10.45
N LEU A 126 -3.20 21.46 9.29
CA LEU A 126 -4.24 20.42 9.20
C LEU A 126 -3.65 19.07 9.58
N GLY A 127 -4.39 18.32 10.43
CA GLY A 127 -3.94 17.03 10.92
C GLY A 127 -3.88 15.96 9.86
N LYS A 128 -2.76 15.23 9.81
CA LYS A 128 -2.56 14.08 8.94
C LYS A 128 -1.94 12.95 9.75
N ILE A 129 -2.28 11.72 9.37
CA ILE A 129 -1.75 10.50 9.99
C ILE A 129 -1.12 9.66 8.90
N GLU A 130 0.08 9.16 9.15
CA GLU A 130 0.69 8.12 8.33
C GLU A 130 0.70 6.81 9.10
N ALA A 131 0.28 5.74 8.43
CA ALA A 131 0.23 4.40 9.02
C ALA A 131 1.05 3.45 8.13
N PRO A 132 2.32 3.21 8.46
CA PRO A 132 3.12 2.21 7.75
C PRO A 132 2.63 0.81 8.12
N PHE A 133 2.67 -0.08 7.14
CA PHE A 133 2.22 -1.45 7.34
C PHE A 133 3.08 -2.44 6.55
N SER A 134 3.01 -3.71 6.96
CA SER A 134 3.50 -4.84 6.19
C SER A 134 2.33 -5.77 5.90
N PHE A 135 2.44 -6.57 4.85
CA PHE A 135 1.39 -7.51 4.49
C PHE A 135 1.99 -8.85 4.05
N ASP A 136 1.19 -9.91 4.19
CA ASP A 136 1.66 -11.27 3.91
C ASP A 136 1.47 -11.64 2.45
N ASP A 137 0.37 -11.23 1.83
CA ASP A 137 0.04 -11.60 0.47
C ASP A 137 -0.86 -10.55 -0.18
N TYR A 138 -1.03 -10.65 -1.49
CA TYR A 138 -1.92 -9.77 -2.23
C TYR A 138 -2.58 -10.51 -3.39
N GLU A 139 -3.69 -9.99 -3.87
CA GLU A 139 -4.40 -10.50 -5.04
C GLU A 139 -4.89 -9.33 -5.88
N ILE A 140 -4.61 -9.38 -7.19
CA ILE A 140 -5.14 -8.40 -8.13
C ILE A 140 -6.55 -8.86 -8.52
N LEU A 141 -7.57 -8.16 -8.00
CA LEU A 141 -8.97 -8.51 -8.23
C LEU A 141 -9.45 -8.01 -9.59
N ASP A 142 -9.11 -6.79 -9.94
CA ASP A 142 -9.40 -6.18 -11.23
C ASP A 142 -8.12 -5.58 -11.80
N SER A 143 -7.76 -5.96 -13.01
CA SER A 143 -6.57 -5.46 -13.70
C SER A 143 -6.97 -4.64 -14.92
N VAL A 144 -6.10 -3.69 -15.28
CA VAL A 144 -6.26 -2.84 -16.47
C VAL A 144 -5.15 -3.18 -17.46
N ARG A 145 -5.53 -3.45 -18.69
CA ARG A 145 -4.60 -3.82 -19.77
C ARG A 145 -4.48 -2.72 -20.81
#